data_551a6e90ec2c18f6ebfbc89c3d2d3ba6
#
_entry.id   551a6e90ec2c18f6ebfbc89c3d2d3ba6
#
_cell.length_a   1.000
_cell.length_b   1.000
_cell.length_c   1.000
_cell.angle_alpha   90.00
_cell.angle_beta   90.00
_cell.angle_gamma   90.00
#
_symmetry.space_group_name_H-M   'P 1'
#
loop_
_entity.id
_entity.type
_entity.pdbx_description
1 polymer ?
#
loop_
_entity_poly.entity_id
_entity_poly.type
_entity_poly.pdbx_seq_one_letter_code
_entity_poly.pdbx_strand_id
1 'polypeptide(L)'
;MVKPALQAAVFVDRIPRRPYCSDDPAQGLLIRPQATALAYRHIQHNPPPHVSCLVFDVDRKPHEQHWREGYHEWRERGLPAPHWISINPENGNYHLGYLLASPVARTSAAKLKPLRYLAAIEHVLARRLGADMGYVGLITKNPVHRDWWTTWHNHAPYPLDYLAEFCPDADLAAYSRRSRKEVGGLGRNVTVFDNVREWAYSAVREYWRPNGYEAWADAVRAACESANAFGREQGGPLPPNEIKATAKSIARWVWRHFTPAGFSQVQAHRGAKG
;
A
#
# COMPACT_ATOMS: atom_id res chain seq x y z
N MET A 1 -16.24 21.69 17.01
CA MET A 1 -15.62 20.46 16.48
C MET A 1 -16.49 19.94 15.34
N VAL A 2 -15.98 19.94 14.11
CA VAL A 2 -16.65 19.32 12.96
C VAL A 2 -16.66 17.82 13.21
N LYS A 3 -17.83 17.16 13.19
CA LYS A 3 -17.92 15.70 13.26
C LYS A 3 -17.12 15.12 12.09
N PRO A 4 -16.18 14.17 12.32
CA PRO A 4 -15.51 13.50 11.21
C PRO A 4 -16.55 12.89 10.27
N ALA A 5 -16.32 12.96 8.97
CA ALA A 5 -17.20 12.33 7.99
C ALA A 5 -17.35 10.85 8.34
N LEU A 6 -18.54 10.29 8.17
CA LEU A 6 -18.81 8.87 8.48
C LEU A 6 -17.80 7.93 7.81
N GLN A 7 -17.37 8.26 6.58
CA GLN A 7 -16.36 7.51 5.81
C GLN A 7 -14.98 7.58 6.42
N ALA A 8 -14.61 8.67 7.09
CA ALA A 8 -13.34 8.75 7.82
C ALA A 8 -13.30 7.73 8.96
N ALA A 9 -14.40 7.59 9.72
CA ALA A 9 -14.51 6.56 10.75
C ALA A 9 -14.43 5.15 10.15
N VAL A 10 -15.18 4.88 9.06
CA VAL A 10 -15.15 3.58 8.37
C VAL A 10 -13.75 3.27 7.83
N PHE A 11 -13.03 4.25 7.30
CA PHE A 11 -11.64 4.06 6.87
C PHE A 11 -10.75 3.67 8.05
N VAL A 12 -10.82 4.43 9.16
CA VAL A 12 -10.01 4.17 10.36
C VAL A 12 -10.28 2.79 10.96
N ASP A 13 -11.54 2.36 11.00
CA ASP A 13 -11.91 1.03 11.52
C ASP A 13 -11.36 -0.13 10.67
N ARG A 14 -11.06 0.13 9.38
CA ARG A 14 -10.64 -0.91 8.43
C ARG A 14 -9.14 -1.04 8.25
N ILE A 15 -8.36 -0.04 8.63
CA ILE A 15 -6.90 -0.15 8.55
C ILE A 15 -6.36 -1.14 9.60
N PRO A 16 -5.15 -1.69 9.42
CA PRO A 16 -4.54 -2.59 10.40
C PRO A 16 -4.44 -1.97 11.80
N ARG A 17 -4.49 -2.79 12.84
CA ARG A 17 -4.21 -2.34 14.22
C ARG A 17 -2.79 -1.79 14.39
N ARG A 18 -1.86 -2.24 13.56
CA ARG A 18 -0.47 -1.78 13.50
C ARG A 18 -0.06 -1.59 12.05
N PRO A 19 -0.53 -0.53 11.38
CA PRO A 19 -0.25 -0.28 9.99
C PRO A 19 1.20 0.15 9.77
N TYR A 20 1.68 -0.05 8.56
CA TYR A 20 2.80 0.73 8.04
C TYR A 20 2.40 2.19 7.95
N CYS A 21 3.32 3.07 8.32
CA CYS A 21 3.14 4.52 8.22
C CYS A 21 4.48 5.20 7.92
N SER A 22 4.43 6.38 7.32
CA SER A 22 5.62 7.19 7.03
C SER A 22 5.21 8.63 6.74
N ASP A 23 6.07 9.58 7.11
CA ASP A 23 5.96 10.97 6.62
C ASP A 23 6.61 11.13 5.26
N ASP A 24 7.66 10.35 4.99
CA ASP A 24 8.34 10.28 3.69
C ASP A 24 8.63 8.82 3.32
N PRO A 25 7.84 8.22 2.38
CA PRO A 25 8.05 6.84 1.97
C PRO A 25 9.44 6.54 1.39
N ALA A 26 10.12 7.55 0.83
CA ALA A 26 11.47 7.37 0.31
C ALA A 26 12.50 7.09 1.42
N GLN A 27 12.19 7.49 2.66
CA GLN A 27 13.01 7.22 3.83
C GLN A 27 12.70 5.88 4.51
N GLY A 28 11.65 5.20 4.09
CA GLY A 28 11.22 3.90 4.59
C GLY A 28 9.91 3.95 5.37
N LEU A 29 9.47 2.76 5.81
CA LEU A 29 8.20 2.58 6.50
C LEU A 29 8.42 2.20 7.96
N LEU A 30 7.57 2.74 8.83
CA LEU A 30 7.47 2.42 10.25
C LEU A 30 6.24 1.57 10.50
N ILE A 31 6.26 0.76 11.55
CA ILE A 31 5.05 0.13 12.09
C ILE A 31 4.73 0.77 13.43
N ARG A 32 3.53 1.28 13.58
CA ARG A 32 3.07 1.90 14.83
C ARG A 32 1.68 1.38 15.20
N PRO A 33 1.29 1.48 16.49
CA PRO A 33 -0.11 1.32 16.86
C PRO A 33 -0.98 2.26 16.03
N GLN A 34 -2.19 1.83 15.66
CA GLN A 34 -3.09 2.58 14.78
C GLN A 34 -3.24 4.05 15.21
N ALA A 35 -3.50 4.30 16.50
CA ALA A 35 -3.67 5.66 17.01
C ALA A 35 -2.44 6.56 16.77
N THR A 36 -1.23 6.01 16.86
CA THR A 36 0.01 6.73 16.55
C THR A 36 0.21 6.87 15.04
N ALA A 37 -0.11 5.81 14.28
CA ALA A 37 0.09 5.80 12.83
C ALA A 37 -0.80 6.81 12.09
N LEU A 38 -1.96 7.15 12.63
CA LEU A 38 -2.87 8.16 12.08
C LEU A 38 -2.25 9.57 12.05
N ALA A 39 -1.20 9.84 12.81
CA ALA A 39 -0.48 11.10 12.80
C ALA A 39 0.56 11.21 11.66
N TYR A 40 0.79 10.14 10.88
CA TYR A 40 1.73 10.13 9.76
C TYR A 40 1.05 10.49 8.44
N ARG A 41 1.80 11.11 7.54
CA ARG A 41 1.32 11.56 6.22
C ARG A 41 0.86 10.40 5.32
N HIS A 42 1.50 9.23 5.43
CA HIS A 42 1.16 8.03 4.66
C HIS A 42 0.86 6.87 5.60
N ILE A 43 -0.14 6.06 5.25
CA ILE A 43 -0.60 4.95 6.09
C ILE A 43 -1.02 3.74 5.25
N GLN A 44 -0.82 2.54 5.79
CA GLN A 44 -1.33 1.30 5.20
C GLN A 44 -2.85 1.26 5.31
N HIS A 45 -3.53 1.08 4.18
CA HIS A 45 -4.99 1.14 4.09
C HIS A 45 -5.68 -0.22 4.09
N ASN A 46 -4.99 -1.28 3.69
CA ASN A 46 -5.54 -2.64 3.73
C ASN A 46 -4.72 -3.54 4.66
N PRO A 47 -5.37 -4.31 5.55
CA PRO A 47 -4.68 -5.33 6.31
C PRO A 47 -4.21 -6.48 5.39
N PRO A 48 -3.14 -7.21 5.78
CA PRO A 48 -2.56 -8.27 4.96
C PRO A 48 -3.55 -9.33 4.48
N PRO A 49 -4.52 -9.83 5.30
CA PRO A 49 -5.37 -10.94 4.90
C PRO A 49 -6.52 -10.59 3.95
N HIS A 50 -6.84 -9.30 3.74
CA HIS A 50 -7.95 -8.92 2.88
C HIS A 50 -7.83 -7.49 2.32
N VAL A 51 -8.57 -7.22 1.25
CA VAL A 51 -8.73 -5.88 0.66
C VAL A 51 -10.07 -5.32 1.10
N SER A 52 -10.04 -4.20 1.81
CA SER A 52 -11.20 -3.46 2.33
C SER A 52 -11.51 -2.21 1.51
N CYS A 53 -10.52 -1.70 0.78
CA CYS A 53 -10.68 -0.57 -0.13
C CYS A 53 -9.73 -0.66 -1.32
N LEU A 54 -10.15 -0.11 -2.44
CA LEU A 54 -9.32 0.14 -3.61
C LEU A 54 -8.79 1.57 -3.53
N VAL A 55 -7.49 1.75 -3.72
CA VAL A 55 -6.84 3.07 -3.71
C VAL A 55 -6.06 3.24 -5.00
N PHE A 56 -6.17 4.41 -5.59
CA PHE A 56 -5.52 4.76 -6.85
C PHE A 56 -4.68 6.02 -6.65
N ASP A 57 -3.44 5.97 -7.11
CA ASP A 57 -2.53 7.11 -7.16
C ASP A 57 -2.62 7.77 -8.53
N VAL A 58 -2.92 9.05 -8.56
CA VAL A 58 -3.05 9.81 -9.80
C VAL A 58 -2.08 10.97 -9.79
N ASP A 59 -1.08 10.87 -10.66
CA ASP A 59 -0.10 11.90 -10.87
C ASP A 59 -0.62 12.95 -11.87
N ARG A 60 -0.32 14.21 -11.57
CA ARG A 60 -0.67 15.35 -12.41
C ARG A 60 0.46 15.74 -13.33
N LYS A 61 0.11 16.19 -14.52
CA LYS A 61 1.08 16.85 -15.40
C LYS A 61 1.32 18.28 -14.90
N PRO A 62 2.55 18.79 -14.94
CA PRO A 62 2.92 20.09 -14.37
C PRO A 62 2.12 21.30 -14.90
N HIS A 63 1.47 21.18 -16.06
CA HIS A 63 0.69 22.25 -16.71
C HIS A 63 -0.82 22.18 -16.43
N GLU A 64 -1.31 21.19 -15.71
CA GLU A 64 -2.71 21.06 -15.32
C GLU A 64 -2.99 21.91 -14.07
N GLN A 65 -3.23 23.22 -14.26
CA GLN A 65 -3.35 24.19 -13.18
C GLN A 65 -4.71 24.22 -12.46
N HIS A 66 -5.73 23.52 -12.96
CA HIS A 66 -7.11 23.59 -12.46
C HIS A 66 -7.42 22.67 -11.26
N TRP A 67 -6.42 22.04 -10.66
CA TRP A 67 -6.60 21.15 -9.52
C TRP A 67 -7.24 21.82 -8.28
N ARG A 68 -7.22 23.15 -8.20
CA ARG A 68 -7.86 23.92 -7.12
C ARG A 68 -9.38 24.05 -7.25
N GLU A 69 -9.92 23.78 -8.43
CA GLU A 69 -11.35 23.93 -8.72
C GLU A 69 -12.19 22.68 -8.37
N GLY A 70 -11.56 21.63 -7.89
CA GLY A 70 -12.19 20.38 -7.47
C GLY A 70 -11.88 19.21 -8.41
N TYR A 71 -11.72 18.06 -7.78
CA TYR A 71 -11.37 16.82 -8.49
C TYR A 71 -12.64 16.10 -8.90
N HIS A 72 -13.16 16.43 -10.09
CA HIS A 72 -14.34 15.80 -10.65
C HIS A 72 -14.03 14.89 -11.85
N GLU A 73 -12.75 14.60 -12.12
CA GLU A 73 -12.33 13.78 -13.27
C GLU A 73 -12.97 12.40 -13.29
N TRP A 74 -13.18 11.79 -12.12
CA TRP A 74 -13.91 10.54 -12.02
C TRP A 74 -15.34 10.67 -12.62
N ARG A 75 -16.00 11.83 -12.43
CA ARG A 75 -17.34 12.11 -12.99
C ARG A 75 -17.28 12.28 -14.50
N GLU A 76 -16.32 13.04 -15.01
CA GLU A 76 -16.12 13.26 -16.46
C GLU A 76 -15.81 11.96 -17.19
N ARG A 77 -15.15 11.04 -16.50
CA ARG A 77 -14.85 9.69 -17.00
C ARG A 77 -15.97 8.68 -16.77
N GLY A 78 -17.12 9.14 -16.25
CA GLY A 78 -18.29 8.28 -15.99
C GLY A 78 -17.99 7.19 -14.96
N LEU A 79 -17.23 7.51 -13.89
CA LEU A 79 -16.90 6.60 -12.82
C LEU A 79 -17.69 6.93 -11.55
N PRO A 80 -17.85 5.97 -10.62
CA PRO A 80 -18.55 6.22 -9.37
C PRO A 80 -17.78 7.22 -8.50
N ALA A 81 -18.47 7.96 -7.65
CA ALA A 81 -17.85 8.88 -6.72
C ALA A 81 -16.93 8.12 -5.76
N PRO A 82 -15.65 8.49 -5.60
CA PRO A 82 -14.79 7.89 -4.58
C PRO A 82 -15.27 8.27 -3.19
N HIS A 83 -14.97 7.47 -2.17
CA HIS A 83 -15.29 7.79 -0.78
C HIS A 83 -14.42 8.91 -0.23
N TRP A 84 -13.17 9.00 -0.71
CA TRP A 84 -12.29 10.14 -0.42
C TRP A 84 -11.36 10.44 -1.60
N ILE A 85 -10.89 11.68 -1.61
CA ILE A 85 -9.80 12.14 -2.48
C ILE A 85 -8.84 12.92 -1.58
N SER A 86 -7.60 12.48 -1.47
CA SER A 86 -6.53 13.15 -0.70
C SER A 86 -5.51 13.75 -1.64
N ILE A 87 -5.40 15.07 -1.66
CA ILE A 87 -4.61 15.85 -2.60
C ILE A 87 -3.35 16.36 -1.92
N ASN A 88 -2.22 16.28 -2.58
CA ASN A 88 -1.03 17.01 -2.19
C ASN A 88 -1.18 18.48 -2.61
N PRO A 89 -1.23 19.45 -1.66
CA PRO A 89 -1.42 20.85 -1.98
C PRO A 89 -0.24 21.47 -2.73
N GLU A 90 0.94 20.85 -2.72
CA GLU A 90 2.15 21.35 -3.36
C GLU A 90 2.19 21.09 -4.87
N ASN A 91 1.72 19.91 -5.31
CA ASN A 91 1.86 19.48 -6.69
C ASN A 91 0.56 18.98 -7.34
N GLY A 92 -0.53 18.87 -6.57
CA GLY A 92 -1.81 18.41 -7.08
C GLY A 92 -1.95 16.89 -7.26
N ASN A 93 -0.91 16.09 -7.04
CA ASN A 93 -1.01 14.64 -7.07
C ASN A 93 -1.93 14.14 -5.98
N TYR A 94 -2.78 13.19 -6.29
CA TYR A 94 -3.80 12.75 -5.34
C TYR A 94 -3.96 11.23 -5.29
N HIS A 95 -4.40 10.76 -4.12
CA HIS A 95 -4.96 9.42 -4.00
C HIS A 95 -6.46 9.52 -3.85
N LEU A 96 -7.17 8.62 -4.52
CA LEU A 96 -8.60 8.44 -4.30
C LEU A 96 -8.91 7.00 -3.89
N GLY A 97 -9.98 6.82 -3.10
CA GLY A 97 -10.29 5.53 -2.55
C GLY A 97 -11.78 5.17 -2.60
N TYR A 98 -12.02 3.88 -2.86
CA TYR A 98 -13.33 3.24 -2.84
C TYR A 98 -13.39 2.22 -1.71
N LEU A 99 -14.25 2.45 -0.71
CA LEU A 99 -14.52 1.49 0.36
C LEU A 99 -15.39 0.35 -0.19
N LEU A 100 -15.01 -0.89 0.10
CA LEU A 100 -15.78 -2.07 -0.31
C LEU A 100 -16.81 -2.44 0.75
N ALA A 101 -18.03 -2.78 0.35
CA ALA A 101 -19.05 -3.25 1.28
C ALA A 101 -18.66 -4.53 2.00
N SER A 102 -17.99 -5.44 1.28
CA SER A 102 -17.45 -6.69 1.81
C SER A 102 -15.97 -6.79 1.49
N PRO A 103 -15.09 -7.01 2.48
CA PRO A 103 -13.68 -7.25 2.22
C PRO A 103 -13.44 -8.49 1.38
N VAL A 104 -12.48 -8.45 0.48
CA VAL A 104 -12.06 -9.60 -0.33
C VAL A 104 -10.83 -10.24 0.29
N ALA A 105 -10.96 -11.52 0.69
CA ALA A 105 -9.85 -12.27 1.25
C ALA A 105 -8.72 -12.48 0.22
N ARG A 106 -7.46 -12.33 0.65
CA ARG A 106 -6.25 -12.52 -0.17
C ARG A 106 -5.21 -13.45 0.45
N THR A 107 -5.62 -14.26 1.41
CA THR A 107 -4.75 -15.29 2.00
C THR A 107 -4.48 -16.43 1.00
N SER A 108 -3.51 -17.29 1.30
CA SER A 108 -3.23 -18.48 0.48
C SER A 108 -4.45 -19.42 0.34
N ALA A 109 -5.33 -19.45 1.34
CA ALA A 109 -6.58 -20.22 1.33
C ALA A 109 -7.75 -19.49 0.64
N ALA A 110 -7.57 -18.25 0.18
CA ALA A 110 -8.64 -17.46 -0.43
C ALA A 110 -9.09 -18.07 -1.77
N LYS A 111 -10.40 -18.02 -2.01
CA LYS A 111 -10.96 -18.42 -3.31
C LYS A 111 -10.47 -17.47 -4.41
N LEU A 112 -10.02 -18.02 -5.53
CA LEU A 112 -9.44 -17.25 -6.62
C LEU A 112 -10.45 -16.42 -7.41
N LYS A 113 -11.69 -16.86 -7.51
CA LYS A 113 -12.71 -16.16 -8.30
C LYS A 113 -12.95 -14.73 -7.78
N PRO A 114 -13.17 -14.48 -6.47
CA PRO A 114 -13.29 -13.13 -5.94
C PRO A 114 -12.02 -12.29 -6.13
N LEU A 115 -10.83 -12.88 -5.96
CA LEU A 115 -9.56 -12.19 -6.14
C LEU A 115 -9.35 -11.74 -7.60
N ARG A 116 -9.65 -12.60 -8.56
CA ARG A 116 -9.57 -12.27 -9.99
C ARG A 116 -10.54 -11.18 -10.36
N TYR A 117 -11.74 -11.25 -9.82
CA TYR A 117 -12.77 -10.25 -10.07
C TYR A 117 -12.37 -8.88 -9.51
N LEU A 118 -11.90 -8.85 -8.26
CA LEU A 118 -11.35 -7.64 -7.64
C LEU A 118 -10.22 -7.04 -8.49
N ALA A 119 -9.24 -7.84 -8.89
CA ALA A 119 -8.11 -7.37 -9.65
C ALA A 119 -8.48 -6.89 -11.07
N ALA A 120 -9.48 -7.50 -11.68
CA ALA A 120 -10.01 -7.03 -12.96
C ALA A 120 -10.65 -5.65 -12.82
N ILE A 121 -11.49 -5.44 -11.80
CA ILE A 121 -12.12 -4.15 -11.51
C ILE A 121 -11.07 -3.09 -11.19
N GLU A 122 -10.12 -3.41 -10.30
CA GLU A 122 -9.03 -2.51 -9.91
C GLU A 122 -8.22 -2.06 -11.14
N HIS A 123 -7.84 -3.00 -12.02
CA HIS A 123 -7.09 -2.68 -13.23
C HIS A 123 -7.87 -1.78 -14.19
N VAL A 124 -9.15 -2.08 -14.42
CA VAL A 124 -9.99 -1.27 -15.31
C VAL A 124 -10.21 0.13 -14.75
N LEU A 125 -10.52 0.24 -13.47
CA LEU A 125 -10.67 1.53 -12.81
C LEU A 125 -9.38 2.35 -12.83
N ALA A 126 -8.21 1.72 -12.55
CA ALA A 126 -6.92 2.39 -12.61
C ALA A 126 -6.66 2.98 -14.01
N ARG A 127 -6.88 2.19 -15.08
CA ARG A 127 -6.75 2.67 -16.46
C ARG A 127 -7.72 3.82 -16.77
N ARG A 128 -8.96 3.70 -16.36
CA ARG A 128 -9.98 4.73 -16.62
C ARG A 128 -9.72 6.01 -15.83
N LEU A 129 -9.14 5.90 -14.63
CA LEU A 129 -8.73 7.05 -13.83
C LEU A 129 -7.42 7.68 -14.33
N GLY A 130 -6.68 7.01 -15.21
CA GLY A 130 -5.33 7.43 -15.58
C GLY A 130 -4.38 7.36 -14.38
N ALA A 131 -4.62 6.41 -13.47
CA ALA A 131 -3.79 6.21 -12.29
C ALA A 131 -2.44 5.55 -12.65
N ASP A 132 -1.46 5.73 -11.76
CA ASP A 132 -0.18 5.06 -11.89
C ASP A 132 -0.36 3.54 -11.77
N MET A 133 -0.12 2.83 -12.88
CA MET A 133 -0.18 1.37 -12.94
C MET A 133 0.96 0.69 -12.16
N GLY A 134 1.98 1.43 -11.77
CA GLY A 134 3.09 0.97 -10.92
C GLY A 134 2.83 1.14 -9.42
N TYR A 135 1.72 1.77 -9.05
CA TYR A 135 1.37 1.95 -7.65
C TYR A 135 1.05 0.61 -6.97
N VAL A 136 1.85 0.28 -5.96
CA VAL A 136 1.81 -1.05 -5.30
C VAL A 136 0.67 -1.20 -4.30
N GLY A 137 -0.01 -0.11 -3.94
CA GLY A 137 -1.18 -0.14 -3.06
C GLY A 137 -0.91 -0.57 -1.62
N LEU A 138 0.34 -0.47 -1.12
CA LEU A 138 0.65 -0.81 0.27
C LEU A 138 0.26 0.32 1.23
N ILE A 139 0.67 1.54 0.92
CA ILE A 139 0.39 2.75 1.71
C ILE A 139 -0.28 3.79 0.84
N THR A 140 -1.10 4.64 1.44
CA THR A 140 -1.78 5.75 0.77
C THR A 140 -1.47 7.07 1.47
N LYS A 141 -1.65 8.20 0.78
CA LYS A 141 -1.81 9.50 1.46
C LYS A 141 -2.90 9.33 2.52
N ASN A 142 -2.56 9.54 3.77
CA ASN A 142 -3.46 9.29 4.89
C ASN A 142 -4.63 10.30 4.86
N PRO A 143 -5.86 9.87 4.55
CA PRO A 143 -6.95 10.80 4.29
C PRO A 143 -7.43 11.57 5.53
N VAL A 144 -6.99 11.18 6.73
CA VAL A 144 -7.28 11.94 7.97
C VAL A 144 -6.12 12.83 8.40
N HIS A 145 -5.00 12.84 7.66
CA HIS A 145 -3.87 13.70 7.98
C HIS A 145 -4.10 15.13 7.45
N ARG A 146 -3.76 16.12 8.28
CA ARG A 146 -4.00 17.54 8.02
C ARG A 146 -3.23 18.13 6.84
N ASP A 147 -2.10 17.53 6.45
CA ASP A 147 -1.25 18.02 5.36
C ASP A 147 -1.83 17.72 3.97
N TRP A 148 -2.83 16.86 3.90
CA TRP A 148 -3.53 16.57 2.66
C TRP A 148 -4.86 17.32 2.62
N TRP A 149 -5.19 17.87 1.47
CA TRP A 149 -6.54 18.37 1.23
C TRP A 149 -7.44 17.20 0.91
N THR A 150 -8.21 16.75 1.90
CA THR A 150 -9.06 15.59 1.75
C THR A 150 -10.52 15.98 1.63
N THR A 151 -11.14 15.57 0.53
CA THR A 151 -12.59 15.61 0.32
C THR A 151 -13.16 14.24 0.59
N TRP A 152 -14.22 14.19 1.39
CA TRP A 152 -14.99 12.98 1.69
C TRP A 152 -16.35 13.04 1.03
N HIS A 153 -16.73 11.96 0.32
CA HIS A 153 -18.08 11.80 -0.23
C HIS A 153 -18.88 10.83 0.63
N ASN A 154 -20.12 11.23 0.98
CA ASN A 154 -20.92 10.53 1.97
C ASN A 154 -21.77 9.40 1.32
N HIS A 155 -21.11 8.37 0.81
CA HIS A 155 -21.74 7.19 0.24
C HIS A 155 -21.52 5.96 1.13
N ALA A 156 -22.47 5.00 1.08
CA ALA A 156 -22.22 3.69 1.67
C ALA A 156 -21.06 2.98 0.92
N PRO A 157 -20.28 2.12 1.60
CA PRO A 157 -19.27 1.30 0.93
C PRO A 157 -19.88 0.51 -0.23
N TYR A 158 -19.14 0.40 -1.34
CA TYR A 158 -19.66 -0.19 -2.58
C TYR A 158 -19.48 -1.72 -2.62
N PRO A 159 -20.51 -2.46 -3.04
CA PRO A 159 -20.34 -3.83 -3.49
C PRO A 159 -19.39 -3.87 -4.71
N LEU A 160 -18.64 -4.94 -4.87
CA LEU A 160 -17.78 -5.12 -6.06
C LEU A 160 -18.60 -5.12 -7.36
N ASP A 161 -19.78 -5.73 -7.34
CA ASP A 161 -20.66 -5.79 -8.52
C ASP A 161 -21.08 -4.40 -8.97
N TYR A 162 -21.35 -3.48 -8.03
CA TYR A 162 -21.62 -2.08 -8.36
C TYR A 162 -20.41 -1.40 -9.03
N LEU A 163 -19.20 -1.63 -8.54
CA LEU A 163 -18.00 -1.08 -9.17
C LEU A 163 -17.76 -1.69 -10.57
N ALA A 164 -18.14 -2.95 -10.75
CA ALA A 164 -18.04 -3.63 -12.04
C ALA A 164 -18.99 -3.03 -13.12
N GLU A 165 -20.13 -2.45 -12.76
CA GLU A 165 -21.04 -1.78 -13.69
C GLU A 165 -20.36 -0.63 -14.45
N PHE A 166 -19.31 -0.06 -13.87
CA PHE A 166 -18.49 0.98 -14.49
C PHE A 166 -17.33 0.43 -15.32
N CYS A 167 -17.19 -0.89 -15.42
CA CYS A 167 -16.15 -1.56 -16.17
C CYS A 167 -16.77 -2.26 -17.38
N PRO A 168 -16.34 -1.95 -18.63
CA PRO A 168 -16.83 -2.66 -19.80
C PRO A 168 -16.61 -4.18 -19.68
N ASP A 169 -17.61 -4.98 -20.02
CA ASP A 169 -17.55 -6.46 -19.93
C ASP A 169 -16.36 -7.03 -20.71
N ALA A 170 -16.03 -6.45 -21.86
CA ALA A 170 -14.89 -6.88 -22.66
C ALA A 170 -13.56 -6.69 -21.91
N ASP A 171 -13.40 -5.58 -21.19
CA ASP A 171 -12.21 -5.28 -20.41
C ASP A 171 -12.12 -6.21 -19.18
N LEU A 172 -13.23 -6.44 -18.47
CA LEU A 172 -13.29 -7.40 -17.37
C LEU A 172 -12.97 -8.82 -17.83
N ALA A 173 -13.53 -9.25 -18.96
CA ALA A 173 -13.28 -10.57 -19.54
C ALA A 173 -11.83 -10.72 -20.01
N ALA A 174 -11.25 -9.70 -20.61
CA ALA A 174 -9.86 -9.72 -21.04
C ALA A 174 -8.90 -9.84 -19.85
N TYR A 175 -9.19 -9.14 -18.75
CA TYR A 175 -8.38 -9.22 -17.54
C TYR A 175 -8.55 -10.55 -16.80
N SER A 176 -9.77 -11.06 -16.69
CA SER A 176 -10.05 -12.35 -16.03
C SER A 176 -9.38 -13.56 -16.70
N ARG A 177 -9.05 -13.44 -17.98
CA ARG A 177 -8.28 -14.44 -18.75
C ARG A 177 -6.78 -14.33 -18.48
N ARG A 178 -6.30 -13.18 -17.97
CA ARG A 178 -4.90 -13.03 -17.58
C ARG A 178 -4.59 -13.96 -16.39
N SER A 179 -3.40 -14.49 -16.39
CA SER A 179 -2.99 -15.53 -15.47
C SER A 179 -3.01 -15.07 -14.01
N ARG A 180 -3.05 -16.00 -13.05
CA ARG A 180 -2.80 -15.80 -11.61
C ARG A 180 -1.57 -14.91 -11.33
N LYS A 181 -0.66 -14.78 -12.28
CA LYS A 181 0.59 -14.03 -12.20
C LYS A 181 0.39 -12.53 -11.92
N GLU A 182 -0.71 -11.95 -12.42
CA GLU A 182 -1.00 -10.51 -12.29
C GLU A 182 -1.88 -10.19 -11.09
N VAL A 183 -2.75 -11.13 -10.70
CA VAL A 183 -3.71 -10.96 -9.59
C VAL A 183 -3.05 -11.09 -8.22
N GLY A 184 -1.96 -11.87 -8.13
CA GLY A 184 -1.23 -12.11 -6.88
C GLY A 184 -0.18 -11.04 -6.52
N GLY A 185 0.04 -10.03 -7.39
CA GLY A 185 1.13 -9.07 -7.22
C GLY A 185 1.11 -8.30 -5.90
N LEU A 186 -0.05 -7.78 -5.52
CA LEU A 186 -0.21 -7.02 -4.27
C LEU A 186 0.07 -7.86 -3.02
N GLY A 187 -0.42 -9.11 -2.98
CA GLY A 187 -0.17 -10.02 -1.86
C GLY A 187 1.29 -10.50 -1.80
N ARG A 188 1.91 -10.74 -2.95
CA ARG A 188 3.30 -11.24 -3.03
C ARG A 188 4.32 -10.20 -2.57
N ASN A 189 4.15 -8.94 -2.94
CA ASN A 189 5.03 -7.86 -2.52
C ASN A 189 5.02 -7.69 -0.99
N VAL A 190 3.82 -7.71 -0.40
CA VAL A 190 3.65 -7.68 1.06
C VAL A 190 4.31 -8.91 1.71
N THR A 191 4.14 -10.10 1.13
CA THR A 191 4.72 -11.34 1.66
C THR A 191 6.26 -11.30 1.64
N VAL A 192 6.87 -10.87 0.52
CA VAL A 192 8.33 -10.67 0.44
C VAL A 192 8.79 -9.65 1.47
N PHE A 193 8.10 -8.51 1.56
CA PHE A 193 8.45 -7.45 2.49
C PHE A 193 8.40 -7.94 3.95
N ASP A 194 7.32 -8.61 4.36
CA ASP A 194 7.14 -9.06 5.74
C ASP A 194 8.16 -10.16 6.11
N ASN A 195 8.35 -11.16 5.26
CA ASN A 195 9.30 -12.24 5.51
C ASN A 195 10.73 -11.72 5.62
N VAL A 196 11.16 -10.88 4.70
CA VAL A 196 12.53 -10.37 4.69
C VAL A 196 12.75 -9.37 5.81
N ARG A 197 11.78 -8.55 6.14
CA ARG A 197 11.86 -7.59 7.23
C ARG A 197 12.10 -8.27 8.59
N GLU A 198 11.37 -9.35 8.88
CA GLU A 198 11.55 -10.09 10.13
C GLU A 198 12.97 -10.67 10.26
N TRP A 199 13.47 -11.28 9.19
CA TRP A 199 14.86 -11.73 9.11
C TRP A 199 15.84 -10.57 9.28
N ALA A 200 15.61 -9.46 8.61
CA ALA A 200 16.48 -8.30 8.57
C ALA A 200 16.74 -7.69 9.97
N TYR A 201 15.77 -7.71 10.87
CA TYR A 201 15.91 -7.17 12.23
C TYR A 201 16.97 -7.91 13.06
N SER A 202 17.20 -9.17 12.78
CA SER A 202 18.24 -9.96 13.44
C SER A 202 19.57 -9.94 12.65
N ALA A 203 19.50 -10.07 11.33
CA ALA A 203 20.66 -10.22 10.47
C ALA A 203 21.53 -8.96 10.37
N VAL A 204 20.94 -7.77 10.50
CA VAL A 204 21.69 -6.50 10.38
C VAL A 204 22.88 -6.41 11.31
N ARG A 205 22.87 -7.09 12.45
CA ARG A 205 23.93 -7.11 13.45
C ARG A 205 25.26 -7.66 12.92
N GLU A 206 25.21 -8.58 11.97
CA GLU A 206 26.38 -9.19 11.33
C GLU A 206 27.12 -8.22 10.40
N TYR A 207 26.45 -7.14 10.02
CA TYR A 207 26.94 -6.13 9.09
C TYR A 207 27.38 -4.82 9.78
N TRP A 208 27.26 -4.70 11.10
CA TRP A 208 27.70 -3.53 11.86
C TRP A 208 29.22 -3.40 11.90
N ARG A 209 29.78 -2.91 10.81
CA ARG A 209 31.18 -2.62 10.64
C ARG A 209 31.38 -1.40 9.75
N PRO A 210 32.56 -0.73 9.77
CA PRO A 210 32.83 0.36 8.82
C PRO A 210 32.56 -0.10 7.38
N ASN A 211 31.85 0.72 6.61
CA ASN A 211 31.45 0.44 5.23
C ASN A 211 30.56 -0.82 5.04
N GLY A 212 29.90 -1.31 6.10
CA GLY A 212 29.09 -2.53 6.03
C GLY A 212 27.76 -2.38 5.30
N TYR A 213 27.33 -1.14 5.00
CA TYR A 213 26.02 -0.89 4.39
C TYR A 213 25.85 -1.54 3.01
N GLU A 214 26.87 -1.53 2.16
CA GLU A 214 26.77 -2.13 0.82
C GLU A 214 26.57 -3.65 0.90
N ALA A 215 27.39 -4.32 1.72
CA ALA A 215 27.24 -5.75 1.98
C ALA A 215 25.88 -6.08 2.61
N TRP A 216 25.39 -5.23 3.50
CA TRP A 216 24.05 -5.32 4.07
C TRP A 216 22.96 -5.18 3.00
N ALA A 217 23.03 -4.17 2.14
CA ALA A 217 22.05 -3.94 1.08
C ALA A 217 22.00 -5.10 0.08
N ASP A 218 23.16 -5.69 -0.24
CA ASP A 218 23.26 -6.87 -1.10
C ASP A 218 22.65 -8.11 -0.44
N ALA A 219 22.88 -8.33 0.85
CA ALA A 219 22.27 -9.42 1.60
C ALA A 219 20.74 -9.30 1.65
N VAL A 220 20.21 -8.09 1.88
CA VAL A 220 18.76 -7.86 1.85
C VAL A 220 18.19 -8.08 0.46
N ARG A 221 18.92 -7.69 -0.60
CA ARG A 221 18.50 -7.95 -1.98
C ARG A 221 18.44 -9.46 -2.25
N ALA A 222 19.47 -10.20 -1.91
CA ALA A 222 19.49 -11.66 -2.06
C ALA A 222 18.36 -12.35 -1.27
N ALA A 223 18.07 -11.87 -0.05
CA ALA A 223 16.95 -12.36 0.75
C ALA A 223 15.59 -12.09 0.07
N CYS A 224 15.40 -10.90 -0.52
CA CYS A 224 14.19 -10.58 -1.27
C CYS A 224 14.04 -11.43 -2.54
N GLU A 225 15.14 -11.67 -3.26
CA GLU A 225 15.17 -12.54 -4.43
C GLU A 225 14.83 -13.99 -4.05
N SER A 226 15.39 -14.50 -2.96
CA SER A 226 15.07 -15.82 -2.41
C SER A 226 13.60 -15.94 -1.97
N ALA A 227 13.09 -14.93 -1.27
CA ALA A 227 11.69 -14.88 -0.84
C ALA A 227 10.70 -14.73 -2.01
N ASN A 228 11.17 -14.32 -3.19
CA ASN A 228 10.39 -14.18 -4.42
C ASN A 228 10.14 -15.52 -5.16
N ALA A 229 10.29 -16.63 -4.48
CA ALA A 229 10.09 -17.97 -5.02
C ALA A 229 8.61 -18.36 -5.10
N PHE A 230 7.79 -17.55 -5.77
CA PHE A 230 6.37 -17.82 -5.97
C PHE A 230 6.16 -18.78 -7.15
N GLY A 231 5.42 -19.86 -6.89
CA GLY A 231 5.03 -20.81 -7.93
C GLY A 231 4.05 -20.19 -8.95
N ARG A 232 3.87 -20.88 -10.08
CA ARG A 232 2.91 -20.45 -11.12
C ARG A 232 1.49 -20.29 -10.56
N GLU A 233 1.13 -21.09 -9.58
CA GLU A 233 -0.17 -21.03 -8.90
C GLU A 233 -0.39 -19.75 -8.08
N GLN A 234 0.69 -19.17 -7.60
CA GLN A 234 0.70 -17.91 -6.84
C GLN A 234 0.93 -16.68 -7.74
N GLY A 235 1.01 -16.89 -9.05
CA GLY A 235 1.23 -15.84 -10.04
C GLY A 235 2.69 -15.66 -10.46
N GLY A 236 3.58 -16.58 -10.08
CA GLY A 236 5.01 -16.55 -10.40
C GLY A 236 5.78 -15.44 -9.64
N PRO A 237 7.09 -15.32 -9.84
CA PRO A 237 7.92 -14.35 -9.15
C PRO A 237 7.53 -12.90 -9.53
N LEU A 238 7.75 -11.98 -8.59
CA LEU A 238 7.63 -10.53 -8.83
C LEU A 238 8.70 -10.05 -9.82
N PRO A 239 8.42 -8.99 -10.58
CA PRO A 239 9.41 -8.38 -11.46
C PRO A 239 10.66 -7.90 -10.71
N PRO A 240 11.86 -7.92 -11.33
CA PRO A 240 13.12 -7.53 -10.68
C PRO A 240 13.13 -6.09 -10.14
N ASN A 241 12.45 -5.16 -10.80
CA ASN A 241 12.34 -3.77 -10.35
C ASN A 241 11.55 -3.64 -9.04
N GLU A 242 10.48 -4.42 -8.85
CA GLU A 242 9.72 -4.43 -7.61
C GLU A 242 10.53 -5.03 -6.45
N ILE A 243 11.25 -6.13 -6.70
CA ILE A 243 12.15 -6.72 -5.71
C ILE A 243 13.26 -5.74 -5.31
N LYS A 244 13.86 -5.05 -6.27
CA LYS A 244 14.89 -4.04 -6.01
C LYS A 244 14.36 -2.87 -5.16
N ALA A 245 13.14 -2.40 -5.42
CA ALA A 245 12.51 -1.34 -4.65
C ALA A 245 12.22 -1.80 -3.20
N THR A 246 11.66 -3.00 -3.04
CA THR A 246 11.39 -3.60 -1.72
C THR A 246 12.68 -3.79 -0.91
N ALA A 247 13.71 -4.37 -1.52
CA ALA A 247 15.00 -4.59 -0.87
C ALA A 247 15.66 -3.27 -0.42
N LYS A 248 15.64 -2.25 -1.29
CA LYS A 248 16.18 -0.92 -0.97
C LYS A 248 15.45 -0.27 0.21
N SER A 249 14.12 -0.42 0.26
CA SER A 249 13.30 0.10 1.36
C SER A 249 13.66 -0.58 2.69
N ILE A 250 13.72 -1.91 2.72
CA ILE A 250 14.07 -2.68 3.93
C ILE A 250 15.49 -2.35 4.38
N ALA A 251 16.47 -2.42 3.46
CA ALA A 251 17.87 -2.21 3.79
C ALA A 251 18.12 -0.83 4.42
N ARG A 252 17.58 0.23 3.80
CA ARG A 252 17.75 1.60 4.31
C ARG A 252 17.10 1.79 5.66
N TRP A 253 15.87 1.30 5.81
CA TRP A 253 15.14 1.50 7.04
C TRP A 253 15.79 0.76 8.21
N VAL A 254 16.12 -0.53 8.04
CA VAL A 254 16.72 -1.35 9.09
C VAL A 254 18.07 -0.79 9.49
N TRP A 255 18.93 -0.42 8.54
CA TRP A 255 20.24 0.16 8.83
C TRP A 255 20.19 1.42 9.68
N ARG A 256 19.19 2.29 9.43
CA ARG A 256 19.02 3.55 10.18
C ARG A 256 18.46 3.35 11.57
N HIS A 257 17.57 2.38 11.76
CA HIS A 257 16.81 2.24 13.00
C HIS A 257 17.34 1.16 13.93
N PHE A 258 18.11 0.22 13.41
CA PHE A 258 18.77 -0.83 14.18
C PHE A 258 20.26 -0.51 14.25
N THR A 259 20.68 0.08 15.35
CA THR A 259 22.08 0.45 15.58
C THR A 259 22.65 -0.30 16.77
N PRO A 260 24.00 -0.49 16.85
CA PRO A 260 24.64 -1.10 18.02
C PRO A 260 24.25 -0.43 19.33
N ALA A 261 24.22 0.91 19.35
CA ALA A 261 23.84 1.69 20.52
C ALA A 261 22.38 1.45 20.94
N GLY A 262 21.46 1.47 19.99
CA GLY A 262 20.04 1.19 20.24
C GLY A 262 19.81 -0.24 20.74
N PHE A 263 20.54 -1.22 20.21
CA PHE A 263 20.47 -2.61 20.67
C PHE A 263 20.97 -2.75 22.11
N SER A 264 22.10 -2.13 22.44
CA SER A 264 22.66 -2.12 23.80
C SER A 264 21.69 -1.51 24.82
N GLN A 265 21.02 -0.41 24.47
CA GLN A 265 20.01 0.22 25.34
C GLN A 265 18.83 -0.71 25.61
N VAL A 266 18.32 -1.40 24.58
CA VAL A 266 17.22 -2.37 24.74
C VAL A 266 17.64 -3.54 25.62
N GLN A 267 18.85 -4.06 25.49
CA GLN A 267 19.37 -5.13 26.34
C GLN A 267 19.55 -4.69 27.80
N ALA A 268 20.11 -3.50 28.00
CA ALA A 268 20.25 -2.94 29.34
C ALA A 268 18.88 -2.76 30.03
N HIS A 269 17.89 -2.28 29.30
CA HIS A 269 16.53 -2.12 29.84
C HIS A 269 15.86 -3.47 30.18
N ARG A 270 16.11 -4.52 29.41
CA ARG A 270 15.61 -5.88 29.70
C ARG A 270 16.31 -6.49 30.89
N GLY A 271 17.63 -6.32 31.01
CA GLY A 271 18.40 -6.80 32.15
C GLY A 271 18.06 -6.10 33.48
N ALA A 272 17.60 -4.86 33.42
CA ALA A 272 17.15 -4.12 34.60
C ALA A 272 15.74 -4.51 35.12
N LYS A 273 14.99 -5.30 34.34
CA LYS A 273 13.64 -5.77 34.67
C LYS A 273 13.57 -7.25 35.10
N GLY A 274 14.66 -7.96 35.02
CA GLY A 274 14.85 -9.32 35.55
C GLY A 274 15.71 -9.32 36.78
#